data_c007379b733275f13f7d361ee09f738b
#
_entry.id   c007379b733275f13f7d361ee09f738b
#
_cell.length_a   1.000
_cell.length_b   1.000
_cell.length_c   1.000
_cell.angle_alpha   90.00
_cell.angle_beta   90.00
_cell.angle_gamma   90.00
#
_symmetry.space_group_name_H-M   'P 1'
#
loop_
_entity.id
_entity.type
_entity.pdbx_description
1 polymer ?
#
loop_
_entity_poly.entity_id
_entity_poly.type
_entity_poly.pdbx_seq_one_letter_code
_entity_poly.pdbx_strand_id
1 'polypeptide(L)'
;MRWTFAAVLLASAAPAFGQSLDYEYFKSQVEPIFITKRAGHTRCYVCHNERSNNALRLEKIAPGASFWTEEQSRRNFETVSRLVVPGKPEASLLLLQPLAPEAGGNAYHSGGRQFESRDDAAWRTIARWVRGG
;
A
#
# COMPACT_ATOMS: atom_id res chain seq x y z
N MET A 1 -16.48 19.11 60.30
CA MET A 1 -17.01 18.57 59.03
C MET A 1 -16.10 19.06 57.91
N ARG A 2 -15.28 18.16 57.34
CA ARG A 2 -14.36 18.49 56.22
C ARG A 2 -14.94 17.86 54.96
N TRP A 3 -15.34 18.68 54.02
CA TRP A 3 -15.83 18.22 52.70
C TRP A 3 -14.65 18.13 51.75
N THR A 4 -14.29 16.91 51.36
CA THR A 4 -13.30 16.64 50.28
C THR A 4 -14.04 16.61 48.94
N PHE A 5 -13.78 17.60 48.11
CA PHE A 5 -14.23 17.59 46.70
C PHE A 5 -13.29 16.68 45.88
N ALA A 6 -13.81 15.60 45.40
CA ALA A 6 -13.11 14.73 44.43
C ALA A 6 -13.29 15.39 43.03
N ALA A 7 -12.19 15.83 42.45
CA ALA A 7 -12.18 16.31 41.07
C ALA A 7 -12.18 15.09 40.13
N VAL A 8 -13.26 14.93 39.38
CA VAL A 8 -13.36 13.94 38.29
C VAL A 8 -12.68 14.54 37.05
N LEU A 9 -11.52 14.01 36.70
CA LEU A 9 -10.85 14.30 35.42
C LEU A 9 -11.58 13.55 34.31
N LEU A 10 -12.36 14.24 33.52
CA LEU A 10 -12.91 13.76 32.25
C LEU A 10 -11.80 13.76 31.20
N ALA A 11 -11.22 12.60 30.91
CA ALA A 11 -10.33 12.41 29.78
C ALA A 11 -11.17 12.46 28.50
N SER A 12 -11.09 13.56 27.75
CA SER A 12 -11.65 13.67 26.41
C SER A 12 -10.82 12.80 25.47
N ALA A 13 -11.38 11.65 25.04
CA ALA A 13 -10.84 10.88 23.94
C ALA A 13 -11.03 11.69 22.65
N ALA A 14 -9.94 12.22 22.09
CA ALA A 14 -9.96 12.79 20.75
C ALA A 14 -10.34 11.68 19.74
N PRO A 15 -11.22 11.97 18.75
CA PRO A 15 -11.51 11.00 17.70
C PRO A 15 -10.21 10.70 16.97
N ALA A 16 -9.83 9.43 16.91
CA ALA A 16 -8.77 8.97 16.03
C ALA A 16 -9.29 9.12 14.58
N PHE A 17 -8.95 10.23 13.94
CA PHE A 17 -9.12 10.34 12.49
C PHE A 17 -8.28 9.25 11.86
N GLY A 18 -8.92 8.28 11.23
CA GLY A 18 -8.23 7.25 10.47
C GLY A 18 -7.28 7.92 9.48
N GLN A 19 -5.99 7.52 9.48
CA GLN A 19 -5.01 8.07 8.54
C GLN A 19 -5.53 7.91 7.11
N SER A 20 -5.71 9.02 6.41
CA SER A 20 -6.05 9.01 5.00
C SER A 20 -4.77 8.75 4.20
N LEU A 21 -4.87 7.87 3.19
CA LEU A 21 -3.77 7.60 2.28
C LEU A 21 -3.56 8.82 1.36
N ASP A 22 -2.31 9.23 1.18
CA ASP A 22 -1.93 10.36 0.32
C ASP A 22 -1.93 9.93 -1.14
N TYR A 23 -2.79 10.54 -1.97
CA TYR A 23 -2.88 10.26 -3.39
C TYR A 23 -1.67 10.75 -4.17
N GLU A 24 -1.14 11.94 -3.87
CA GLU A 24 0.00 12.51 -4.60
C GLU A 24 1.27 11.70 -4.35
N TYR A 25 1.47 11.25 -3.11
CA TYR A 25 2.54 10.32 -2.79
C TYR A 25 2.35 8.98 -3.51
N PHE A 26 1.14 8.44 -3.52
CA PHE A 26 0.82 7.22 -4.26
C PHE A 26 1.21 7.36 -5.73
N LYS A 27 0.70 8.37 -6.42
CA LYS A 27 0.91 8.60 -7.84
C LYS A 27 2.38 8.80 -8.19
N SER A 28 3.11 9.56 -7.38
CA SER A 28 4.50 9.92 -7.67
C SER A 28 5.53 8.89 -7.21
N GLN A 29 5.25 8.11 -6.16
CA GLN A 29 6.23 7.23 -5.53
C GLN A 29 5.83 5.75 -5.55
N VAL A 30 4.56 5.42 -5.36
CA VAL A 30 4.09 4.03 -5.25
C VAL A 30 3.73 3.46 -6.62
N GLU A 31 2.90 4.16 -7.38
CA GLU A 31 2.38 3.69 -8.66
C GLU A 31 3.49 3.36 -9.67
N PRO A 32 4.59 4.14 -9.79
CA PRO A 32 5.72 3.79 -10.66
C PRO A 32 6.38 2.45 -10.35
N ILE A 33 6.32 1.97 -9.10
CA ILE A 33 6.88 0.67 -8.70
C ILE A 33 6.23 -0.47 -9.49
N PHE A 34 4.94 -0.37 -9.80
CA PHE A 34 4.20 -1.43 -10.49
C PHE A 34 4.66 -1.67 -11.93
N ILE A 35 5.25 -0.68 -12.58
CA ILE A 35 5.76 -0.77 -13.96
C ILE A 35 7.27 -0.77 -14.06
N THR A 36 7.99 -0.51 -12.98
CA THR A 36 9.45 -0.49 -12.97
C THR A 36 10.02 -1.89 -13.08
N LYS A 37 10.92 -2.10 -14.06
CA LYS A 37 11.64 -3.36 -14.21
C LYS A 37 12.69 -3.49 -13.09
N ARG A 38 12.65 -4.60 -12.39
CA ARG A 38 13.63 -4.97 -11.37
C ARG A 38 14.45 -6.17 -11.86
N ALA A 39 15.73 -6.20 -11.55
CA ALA A 39 16.59 -7.32 -11.94
C ALA A 39 16.06 -8.64 -11.34
N GLY A 40 15.95 -9.66 -12.18
CA GLY A 40 15.45 -10.98 -11.74
C GLY A 40 13.96 -11.10 -11.48
N HIS A 41 13.18 -10.01 -11.64
CA HIS A 41 11.75 -10.01 -11.32
C HIS A 41 10.88 -9.60 -12.52
N THR A 42 9.70 -10.19 -12.62
CA THR A 42 8.64 -9.72 -13.51
C THR A 42 8.01 -8.47 -12.89
N ARG A 43 7.71 -7.46 -13.72
CA ARG A 43 6.99 -6.26 -13.25
C ARG A 43 5.61 -6.63 -12.73
N CYS A 44 5.17 -5.99 -11.67
CA CYS A 44 3.83 -6.20 -11.09
C CYS A 44 2.72 -6.08 -12.15
N TYR A 45 2.81 -5.06 -13.00
CA TYR A 45 1.84 -4.78 -14.06
C TYR A 45 1.67 -5.92 -15.07
N VAL A 46 2.69 -6.76 -15.30
CA VAL A 46 2.57 -7.90 -16.24
C VAL A 46 1.50 -8.88 -15.81
N CYS A 47 1.38 -9.16 -14.52
CA CYS A 47 0.38 -10.05 -13.95
C CYS A 47 -0.86 -9.32 -13.41
N HIS A 48 -0.72 -8.04 -13.04
CA HIS A 48 -1.75 -7.24 -12.38
C HIS A 48 -2.30 -6.12 -13.27
N ASN A 49 -2.44 -6.34 -14.56
CA ASN A 49 -3.11 -5.43 -15.48
C ASN A 49 -4.63 -5.69 -15.55
N GLU A 50 -5.31 -5.09 -16.50
CA GLU A 50 -6.75 -5.20 -16.71
C GLU A 50 -7.27 -6.64 -16.94
N ARG A 51 -6.37 -7.59 -17.24
CA ARG A 51 -6.71 -9.02 -17.42
C ARG A 51 -6.65 -9.81 -16.12
N SER A 52 -6.18 -9.20 -15.04
CA SER A 52 -6.08 -9.88 -13.75
C SER A 52 -7.45 -10.23 -13.19
N ASN A 53 -7.56 -11.43 -12.62
CA ASN A 53 -8.75 -11.86 -11.87
C ASN A 53 -8.60 -11.67 -10.36
N ASN A 54 -7.46 -11.14 -9.91
CA ASN A 54 -7.23 -10.90 -8.48
C ASN A 54 -7.58 -9.46 -8.07
N ALA A 55 -7.52 -9.19 -6.78
CA ALA A 55 -7.91 -7.90 -6.22
C ALA A 55 -6.99 -6.74 -6.65
N LEU A 56 -5.71 -7.01 -6.97
CA LEU A 56 -4.81 -6.01 -7.56
C LEU A 56 -4.97 -6.05 -9.08
N ARG A 57 -5.89 -5.23 -9.57
CA ARG A 57 -6.16 -5.09 -11.00
C ARG A 57 -5.95 -3.63 -11.40
N LEU A 58 -4.81 -3.35 -12.01
CA LEU A 58 -4.41 -2.02 -12.46
C LEU A 58 -5.05 -1.69 -13.83
N GLU A 59 -5.30 -0.42 -14.07
CA GLU A 59 -5.82 0.11 -15.32
C GLU A 59 -4.86 -0.19 -16.49
N LYS A 60 -5.42 -0.32 -17.68
CA LYS A 60 -4.64 -0.52 -18.90
C LYS A 60 -3.91 0.75 -19.30
N ILE A 61 -2.59 0.67 -19.45
CA ILE A 61 -1.82 1.74 -20.06
C ILE A 61 -2.15 1.79 -21.56
N ALA A 62 -2.46 2.96 -22.07
CA ALA A 62 -2.82 3.16 -23.47
C ALA A 62 -1.64 2.80 -24.40
N PRO A 63 -1.88 2.27 -25.60
CA PRO A 63 -0.83 2.02 -26.59
C PRO A 63 0.03 3.26 -26.84
N GLY A 64 1.35 3.13 -26.74
CA GLY A 64 2.29 4.22 -26.90
C GLY A 64 2.49 5.12 -25.69
N ALA A 65 1.69 4.97 -24.64
CA ALA A 65 1.91 5.67 -23.37
C ALA A 65 2.88 4.89 -22.48
N SER A 66 3.66 5.62 -21.67
CA SER A 66 4.59 5.05 -20.70
C SER A 66 4.03 4.99 -19.27
N PHE A 67 2.86 5.62 -19.05
CA PHE A 67 2.23 5.73 -17.75
C PHE A 67 0.71 5.91 -17.88
N TRP A 68 0.00 5.81 -16.76
CA TRP A 68 -1.44 6.03 -16.69
C TRP A 68 -1.83 7.51 -16.80
N THR A 69 -3.02 7.77 -17.29
CA THR A 69 -3.63 9.10 -17.20
C THR A 69 -3.99 9.42 -15.74
N GLU A 70 -4.25 10.70 -15.45
CA GLU A 70 -4.69 11.13 -14.11
C GLU A 70 -5.92 10.36 -13.63
N GLU A 71 -6.90 10.19 -14.52
CA GLU A 71 -8.13 9.47 -14.19
C GLU A 71 -7.88 7.99 -13.92
N GLN A 72 -6.99 7.35 -14.68
CA GLN A 72 -6.58 5.96 -14.46
C GLN A 72 -5.81 5.81 -13.15
N SER A 73 -4.90 6.74 -12.83
CA SER A 73 -4.16 6.74 -11.57
C SER A 73 -5.09 6.86 -10.36
N ARG A 74 -6.17 7.65 -10.46
CA ARG A 74 -7.19 7.72 -9.40
C ARG A 74 -7.91 6.39 -9.20
N ARG A 75 -8.28 5.71 -10.29
CA ARG A 75 -8.88 4.36 -10.20
C ARG A 75 -7.89 3.32 -9.65
N ASN A 76 -6.63 3.41 -10.03
CA ASN A 76 -5.58 2.58 -9.44
C ASN A 76 -5.43 2.83 -7.94
N PHE A 77 -5.43 4.10 -7.53
CA PHE A 77 -5.38 4.47 -6.12
C PHE A 77 -6.53 3.85 -5.33
N GLU A 78 -7.77 3.94 -5.83
CA GLU A 78 -8.93 3.32 -5.19
C GLU A 78 -8.79 1.80 -5.07
N THR A 79 -8.33 1.15 -6.13
CA THR A 79 -8.11 -0.30 -6.16
C THR A 79 -7.03 -0.72 -5.16
N VAL A 80 -5.88 -0.05 -5.18
CA VAL A 80 -4.73 -0.37 -4.35
C VAL A 80 -5.01 -0.05 -2.88
N SER A 81 -5.75 1.02 -2.59
CA SER A 81 -6.13 1.41 -1.23
C SER A 81 -6.92 0.32 -0.49
N ARG A 82 -7.67 -0.52 -1.22
CA ARG A 82 -8.41 -1.65 -0.62
C ARG A 82 -7.50 -2.80 -0.16
N LEU A 83 -6.24 -2.80 -0.58
CA LEU A 83 -5.26 -3.83 -0.27
C LEU A 83 -4.31 -3.44 0.87
N VAL A 84 -4.55 -2.29 1.47
CA VAL A 84 -3.74 -1.80 2.58
C VAL A 84 -4.60 -1.51 3.80
N VAL A 85 -3.98 -1.64 4.96
CA VAL A 85 -4.54 -1.21 6.24
C VAL A 85 -3.80 0.06 6.63
N PRO A 86 -4.42 1.26 6.54
CA PRO A 86 -3.76 2.52 6.86
C PRO A 86 -3.09 2.49 8.24
N GLY A 87 -1.85 2.91 8.31
CA GLY A 87 -1.01 2.87 9.51
C GLY A 87 -0.36 1.51 9.81
N LYS A 88 -0.70 0.43 9.07
CA LYS A 88 -0.23 -0.94 9.36
C LYS A 88 0.33 -1.63 8.11
N PRO A 89 1.53 -1.26 7.65
CA PRO A 89 2.12 -1.89 6.46
C PRO A 89 2.30 -3.40 6.61
N GLU A 90 2.63 -3.89 7.80
CA GLU A 90 2.81 -5.31 8.11
C GLU A 90 1.50 -6.12 8.13
N ALA A 91 0.34 -5.49 8.07
CA ALA A 91 -0.97 -6.12 7.91
C ALA A 91 -1.58 -5.88 6.52
N SER A 92 -0.86 -5.18 5.64
CA SER A 92 -1.34 -4.78 4.31
C SER A 92 -1.04 -5.84 3.27
N LEU A 93 -2.06 -6.38 2.60
CA LEU A 93 -1.91 -7.44 1.59
C LEU A 93 -1.01 -7.02 0.43
N LEU A 94 -1.05 -5.75 0.02
CA LEU A 94 -0.17 -5.21 -1.00
C LEU A 94 1.32 -5.43 -0.70
N LEU A 95 1.70 -5.42 0.57
CA LEU A 95 3.07 -5.59 1.04
C LEU A 95 3.41 -7.03 1.44
N LEU A 96 2.42 -7.78 1.95
CA LEU A 96 2.62 -9.16 2.40
C LEU A 96 2.68 -10.15 1.25
N GLN A 97 1.84 -9.99 0.23
CA GLN A 97 1.75 -10.94 -0.87
C GLN A 97 3.07 -11.08 -1.64
N PRO A 98 3.74 -9.99 -2.07
CA PRO A 98 4.98 -10.08 -2.83
C PRO A 98 6.25 -10.18 -1.98
N LEU A 99 6.13 -10.17 -0.64
CA LEU A 99 7.26 -10.28 0.28
C LEU A 99 7.73 -11.73 0.40
N ALA A 100 9.04 -11.94 0.51
CA ALA A 100 9.63 -13.26 0.74
C ALA A 100 9.05 -13.91 2.01
N PRO A 101 8.72 -15.22 1.99
CA PRO A 101 8.18 -15.92 3.15
C PRO A 101 9.08 -15.83 4.39
N GLU A 102 10.40 -15.86 4.19
CA GLU A 102 11.39 -15.77 5.26
C GLU A 102 11.38 -14.39 5.96
N ALA A 103 10.86 -13.37 5.25
CA ALA A 103 10.65 -12.01 5.81
C ALA A 103 9.23 -11.80 6.36
N GLY A 104 8.41 -12.85 6.39
CA GLY A 104 7.03 -12.82 6.87
C GLY A 104 5.99 -12.61 5.78
N GLY A 105 6.36 -12.82 4.52
CA GLY A 105 5.46 -12.71 3.36
C GLY A 105 4.67 -13.99 3.07
N ASN A 106 3.90 -13.96 1.98
CA ASN A 106 3.07 -15.07 1.55
C ASN A 106 3.85 -16.06 0.66
N ALA A 107 3.88 -17.34 1.06
CA ALA A 107 4.52 -18.41 0.31
C ALA A 107 3.81 -18.78 -1.01
N TYR A 108 2.55 -18.38 -1.16
CA TYR A 108 1.69 -18.82 -2.28
C TYR A 108 1.45 -17.72 -3.33
N HIS A 109 2.22 -16.64 -3.32
CA HIS A 109 2.14 -15.63 -4.36
C HIS A 109 2.72 -16.17 -5.67
N SER A 110 1.87 -16.42 -6.68
CA SER A 110 2.26 -17.09 -7.93
C SER A 110 3.26 -16.30 -8.78
N GLY A 111 3.31 -14.97 -8.64
CA GLY A 111 4.35 -14.09 -9.22
C GLY A 111 5.70 -14.18 -8.51
N GLY A 112 5.80 -14.99 -7.47
CA GLY A 112 7.00 -15.13 -6.65
C GLY A 112 7.26 -13.95 -5.73
N ARG A 113 8.41 -14.00 -5.07
CA ARG A 113 8.86 -12.90 -4.22
C ARG A 113 9.32 -11.72 -5.09
N GLN A 114 8.82 -10.55 -4.79
CA GLN A 114 9.27 -9.29 -5.40
C GLN A 114 10.19 -8.51 -4.45
N PHE A 115 10.01 -8.70 -3.14
CA PHE A 115 10.79 -8.07 -2.08
C PHE A 115 11.45 -9.16 -1.23
N GLU A 116 12.78 -9.17 -1.20
CA GLU A 116 13.55 -10.16 -0.42
C GLU A 116 13.43 -9.89 1.08
N SER A 117 13.25 -8.64 1.46
CA SER A 117 13.10 -8.22 2.85
C SER A 117 12.29 -6.92 2.95
N ARG A 118 11.96 -6.54 4.17
CA ARG A 118 11.32 -5.24 4.47
C ARG A 118 12.28 -4.05 4.32
N ASP A 119 13.57 -4.31 4.11
CA ASP A 119 14.59 -3.29 3.84
C ASP A 119 14.68 -2.94 2.34
N ASP A 120 14.00 -3.67 1.48
CA ASP A 120 13.90 -3.33 0.06
C ASP A 120 13.35 -1.90 -0.11
N ALA A 121 14.00 -1.10 -0.95
CA ALA A 121 13.65 0.30 -1.13
C ALA A 121 12.21 0.51 -1.62
N ALA A 122 11.72 -0.35 -2.54
CA ALA A 122 10.36 -0.26 -3.03
C ALA A 122 9.35 -0.70 -1.95
N TRP A 123 9.66 -1.74 -1.17
CA TRP A 123 8.84 -2.14 -0.03
C TRP A 123 8.69 -0.99 0.99
N ARG A 124 9.82 -0.33 1.33
CA ARG A 124 9.81 0.81 2.26
C ARG A 124 9.04 2.01 1.73
N THR A 125 9.12 2.27 0.42
CA THR A 125 8.34 3.35 -0.22
C THR A 125 6.84 3.11 -0.06
N ILE A 126 6.37 1.90 -0.36
CA ILE A 126 4.96 1.53 -0.17
C ILE A 126 4.58 1.58 1.32
N ALA A 127 5.44 1.03 2.20
CA ALA A 127 5.19 1.03 3.64
C ALA A 127 5.09 2.45 4.22
N ARG A 128 5.89 3.39 3.72
CA ARG A 128 5.81 4.79 4.09
C ARG A 128 4.45 5.39 3.73
N TRP A 129 3.99 5.16 2.50
CA TRP A 129 2.66 5.58 2.07
C TRP A 129 1.56 5.02 2.97
N VAL A 130 1.62 3.73 3.30
CA VAL A 130 0.64 3.09 4.18
C VAL A 130 0.66 3.70 5.58
N ARG A 131 1.81 4.20 6.06
CA ARG A 131 1.96 4.87 7.36
C ARG A 131 1.48 6.32 7.36
N GLY A 132 1.14 6.88 6.22
CA GLY A 132 0.65 8.27 6.11
C GLY A 132 1.67 9.29 5.60
N GLY A 133 2.67 8.85 4.83
CA GLY A 133 3.63 9.73 4.16
C GLY A 133 4.99 9.82 4.80
#